data_be9f8788871e7353b33ae4c427a13c13
#
_entry.id   be9f8788871e7353b33ae4c427a13c13
#
_cell.length_a   1.000
_cell.length_b   1.000
_cell.length_c   1.000
_cell.angle_alpha   90.00
_cell.angle_beta   90.00
_cell.angle_gamma   90.00
#
_symmetry.space_group_name_H-M   'P 1'
#
loop_
_entity.id
_entity.type
_entity.pdbx_description
1 polymer ?
#
loop_
_entity_poly.entity_id
_entity_poly.type
_entity_poly.pdbx_seq_one_letter_code
_entity_poly.pdbx_strand_id
1 'polypeptide(L)'
;MALPTAAGVISSGLAAYPAIYYDRVALETLRSNLFLYPACDLKQMPDKSGVAMQIFDYSALQANTVAATEGAPNGNGVTLTQNVRTLTLSNYVDYVSFSNKVVLTAISDTVAEGAAELAYRGALTVDTVISTLLDSVANGDASCRIDVNDGSYMSAAKSRQAQMSLRSVNVKPKANGSFYGVLPSVMAFDLINDSSTGGFIDLFKYTDSQKANLEVPASNRIGIVGGVEWFESNALPTETNWQTTSHTAYHAYVIGKNGLIASSLGKTQLAQKNFAVKVSKFDTPIAVDPANQIAAAASYNFFFGVVQRTGSTNGFRRIRSESSIG
;
A
#
# COMPACT_ATOMS: atom_id res chain seq x y z
N MET A 1 -18.53 -29.13 -9.04
CA MET A 1 -18.28 -27.69 -8.87
C MET A 1 -19.49 -27.14 -8.12
N ALA A 2 -19.35 -26.75 -6.85
CA ALA A 2 -20.47 -26.23 -6.08
C ALA A 2 -20.89 -24.90 -6.68
N LEU A 3 -22.17 -24.77 -7.00
CA LEU A 3 -22.77 -23.50 -7.38
C LEU A 3 -22.61 -22.54 -6.18
N PRO A 4 -22.20 -21.29 -6.38
CA PRO A 4 -22.26 -20.33 -5.31
C PRO A 4 -23.70 -20.26 -4.82
N THR A 5 -23.89 -20.41 -3.54
CA THR A 5 -25.17 -20.17 -2.87
C THR A 5 -25.47 -18.69 -3.04
N ALA A 6 -26.09 -18.41 -4.12
CA ALA A 6 -26.30 -17.07 -4.53
C ALA A 6 -27.47 -16.47 -3.86
N ALA A 7 -27.31 -15.27 -3.72
CA ALA A 7 -28.37 -14.39 -3.54
C ALA A 7 -28.39 -13.41 -4.70
N GLY A 8 -29.25 -13.31 -5.46
CA GLY A 8 -29.85 -12.53 -6.26
C GLY A 8 -30.00 -11.65 -7.24
N VAL A 9 -30.68 -11.31 -8.03
CA VAL A 9 -30.73 -10.66 -9.25
C VAL A 9 -31.88 -9.86 -9.67
N ILE A 10 -31.92 -8.94 -10.46
CA ILE A 10 -32.75 -8.63 -11.54
C ILE A 10 -32.73 -7.27 -12.06
N SER A 11 -33.21 -6.72 -13.02
CA SER A 11 -34.09 -6.91 -14.14
C SER A 11 -33.81 -5.89 -15.26
N SER A 12 -34.32 -6.23 -16.39
CA SER A 12 -34.22 -5.58 -17.69
C SER A 12 -34.69 -4.14 -17.77
N GLY A 13 -34.08 -3.38 -18.65
CA GLY A 13 -34.63 -2.16 -19.24
C GLY A 13 -34.00 -0.84 -18.85
N LEU A 14 -33.17 -0.79 -17.80
CA LEU A 14 -32.47 0.44 -17.39
C LEU A 14 -30.95 0.22 -17.30
N ALA A 15 -30.39 -0.49 -18.24
CA ALA A 15 -29.11 -1.15 -18.11
C ALA A 15 -27.87 -0.25 -18.02
N ALA A 16 -27.87 0.95 -18.59
CA ALA A 16 -26.65 1.75 -18.70
C ALA A 16 -26.42 2.72 -17.52
N TYR A 17 -27.45 3.37 -17.05
CA TYR A 17 -27.31 4.39 -16.00
C TYR A 17 -26.92 3.86 -14.62
N PRO A 18 -27.53 2.78 -14.12
CA PRO A 18 -27.15 2.23 -12.83
C PRO A 18 -25.71 1.71 -12.79
N ALA A 19 -25.26 1.04 -13.86
CA ALA A 19 -23.89 0.50 -13.91
C ALA A 19 -22.82 1.61 -13.80
N ILE A 20 -23.02 2.72 -14.49
CA ILE A 20 -22.10 3.88 -14.44
C ILE A 20 -22.07 4.52 -13.05
N TYR A 21 -23.22 4.61 -12.37
CA TYR A 21 -23.29 5.14 -11.02
C TYR A 21 -22.55 4.26 -10.02
N TYR A 22 -22.74 2.95 -10.06
CA TYR A 22 -22.07 2.00 -9.16
C TYR A 22 -20.55 1.98 -9.41
N ASP A 23 -20.10 1.99 -10.65
CA ASP A 23 -18.68 2.10 -10.99
C ASP A 23 -18.05 3.35 -10.39
N ARG A 24 -18.77 4.50 -10.42
CA ARG A 24 -18.28 5.76 -9.86
C ARG A 24 -18.17 5.72 -8.34
N VAL A 25 -19.19 5.23 -7.64
CA VAL A 25 -19.18 5.09 -6.18
C VAL A 25 -18.06 4.15 -5.74
N ALA A 26 -17.89 3.02 -6.41
CA ALA A 26 -16.83 2.07 -6.12
C ALA A 26 -15.43 2.66 -6.31
N LEU A 27 -15.20 3.42 -7.38
CA LEU A 27 -13.92 4.09 -7.63
C LEU A 27 -13.60 5.17 -6.57
N GLU A 28 -14.59 5.91 -6.12
CA GLU A 28 -14.41 6.92 -5.08
C GLU A 28 -14.03 6.28 -3.74
N THR A 29 -14.75 5.24 -3.34
CA THR A 29 -14.45 4.45 -2.13
C THR A 29 -13.06 3.83 -2.19
N LEU A 30 -12.68 3.26 -3.33
CA LEU A 30 -11.37 2.68 -3.52
C LEU A 30 -10.24 3.68 -3.28
N ARG A 31 -10.32 4.85 -3.92
CA ARG A 31 -9.27 5.88 -3.84
C ARG A 31 -9.06 6.41 -2.43
N SER A 32 -10.12 6.53 -1.65
CA SER A 32 -10.04 7.03 -0.27
C SER A 32 -9.40 6.04 0.70
N ASN A 33 -9.31 4.76 0.36
CA ASN A 33 -8.85 3.71 1.26
C ASN A 33 -7.48 3.10 0.92
N LEU A 34 -6.79 3.63 -0.09
CA LEU A 34 -5.43 3.21 -0.44
C LEU A 34 -4.38 4.05 0.30
N PHE A 35 -3.61 3.43 1.19
CA PHE A 35 -2.58 4.10 2.00
C PHE A 35 -1.15 3.71 1.62
N LEU A 36 -0.88 2.45 1.32
CA LEU A 36 0.45 1.99 0.91
C LEU A 36 0.69 2.17 -0.59
N TYR A 37 -0.36 2.11 -1.40
CA TYR A 37 -0.23 2.28 -2.84
C TYR A 37 0.38 3.63 -3.27
N PRO A 38 0.01 4.78 -2.67
CA PRO A 38 0.66 6.07 -2.99
C PRO A 38 2.15 6.11 -2.63
N ALA A 39 2.60 5.23 -1.73
CA ALA A 39 4.01 5.10 -1.41
C ALA A 39 4.83 4.39 -2.50
N CYS A 40 4.18 3.68 -3.42
CA CYS A 40 4.84 2.99 -4.51
C CYS A 40 5.21 3.93 -5.66
N ASP A 41 6.32 3.67 -6.31
CA ASP A 41 6.69 4.32 -7.56
C ASP A 41 6.08 3.51 -8.72
N LEU A 42 5.15 4.12 -9.46
CA LEU A 42 4.36 3.42 -10.46
C LEU A 42 5.14 3.27 -11.76
N LYS A 43 5.20 2.04 -12.28
CA LYS A 43 5.67 1.75 -13.64
C LYS A 43 4.55 1.10 -14.43
N GLN A 44 4.30 1.63 -15.62
CA GLN A 44 3.29 1.07 -16.51
C GLN A 44 3.87 -0.10 -17.30
N MET A 45 3.11 -1.16 -17.38
CA MET A 45 3.39 -2.30 -18.24
C MET A 45 2.53 -2.18 -19.51
N PRO A 46 3.12 -2.16 -20.71
CA PRO A 46 2.35 -2.06 -21.95
C PRO A 46 1.44 -3.27 -22.14
N ASP A 47 0.30 -3.06 -22.78
CA ASP A 47 -0.59 -4.16 -23.20
C ASP A 47 0.17 -5.16 -24.07
N LYS A 48 -0.14 -6.44 -23.91
CA LYS A 48 0.47 -7.56 -24.68
C LYS A 48 1.97 -7.78 -24.43
N SER A 49 2.53 -7.25 -23.35
CA SER A 49 3.97 -7.41 -23.00
C SER A 49 4.26 -8.57 -22.05
N GLY A 50 3.27 -9.45 -21.81
CA GLY A 50 3.40 -10.57 -20.86
C GLY A 50 2.94 -10.22 -19.45
N VAL A 51 3.29 -11.06 -18.48
CA VAL A 51 2.88 -10.92 -17.06
C VAL A 51 4.04 -10.56 -16.14
N ALA A 52 5.25 -10.44 -16.66
CA ALA A 52 6.44 -10.11 -15.87
C ALA A 52 7.25 -8.99 -16.54
N MET A 53 7.73 -8.05 -15.71
CA MET A 53 8.57 -6.95 -16.13
C MET A 53 9.89 -7.00 -15.37
N GLN A 54 11.00 -6.90 -16.09
CA GLN A 54 12.31 -6.77 -15.46
C GLN A 54 12.67 -5.29 -15.27
N ILE A 55 13.14 -4.97 -14.09
CA ILE A 55 13.61 -3.64 -13.71
C ILE A 55 15.08 -3.73 -13.37
N PHE A 56 15.88 -2.92 -14.04
CA PHE A 56 17.33 -2.92 -13.90
C PHE A 56 17.75 -1.76 -12.99
N ASP A 57 18.55 -2.07 -11.98
CA ASP A 57 19.28 -1.11 -11.16
C ASP A 57 20.77 -1.36 -11.29
N TYR A 58 21.56 -0.31 -11.23
CA TYR A 58 23.01 -0.41 -11.24
C TYR A 58 23.57 -0.10 -9.86
N SER A 59 24.55 -0.87 -9.42
CA SER A 59 25.28 -0.58 -8.20
C SER A 59 26.08 0.71 -8.35
N ALA A 60 26.12 1.53 -7.29
CA ALA A 60 26.91 2.74 -7.28
C ALA A 60 28.39 2.37 -7.39
N LEU A 61 29.10 3.04 -8.30
CA LEU A 61 30.53 2.91 -8.42
C LEU A 61 31.21 3.66 -7.28
N GLN A 62 32.29 3.10 -6.77
CA GLN A 62 33.13 3.78 -5.79
C GLN A 62 33.96 4.88 -6.44
N ALA A 63 34.31 5.89 -5.65
CA ALA A 63 35.18 6.96 -6.13
C ALA A 63 36.57 6.39 -6.53
N ASN A 64 37.08 6.81 -7.68
CA ASN A 64 38.44 6.51 -8.05
C ASN A 64 39.38 7.50 -7.32
N THR A 65 40.15 6.96 -6.37
CA THR A 65 41.14 7.73 -5.58
C THR A 65 42.57 7.59 -6.12
N VAL A 66 42.75 6.83 -7.20
CA VAL A 66 44.05 6.59 -7.78
C VAL A 66 44.28 7.63 -8.90
N ALA A 67 45.27 8.48 -8.72
CA ALA A 67 45.68 9.44 -9.74
C ALA A 67 46.28 8.73 -10.96
N ALA A 68 45.95 9.21 -12.16
CA ALA A 68 46.54 8.72 -13.39
C ALA A 68 48.00 9.14 -13.49
N THR A 69 48.87 8.24 -13.94
CA THR A 69 50.25 8.57 -14.27
C THR A 69 50.30 9.12 -15.67
N GLU A 70 50.96 10.27 -15.86
CA GLU A 70 51.09 10.90 -17.17
C GLU A 70 51.86 9.98 -18.14
N GLY A 71 51.32 9.80 -19.34
CA GLY A 71 51.94 8.97 -20.38
C GLY A 71 51.75 7.45 -20.22
N ALA A 72 51.06 6.99 -19.17
CA ALA A 72 50.70 5.59 -18.99
C ALA A 72 49.23 5.34 -19.27
N PRO A 73 48.84 4.20 -19.88
CA PRO A 73 47.41 3.84 -20.03
C PRO A 73 46.79 3.64 -18.66
N ASN A 74 45.65 4.30 -18.44
CA ASN A 74 44.92 4.16 -17.19
C ASN A 74 44.27 2.77 -17.11
N GLY A 75 44.83 1.88 -16.27
CA GLY A 75 44.37 0.51 -16.03
C GLY A 75 43.23 0.38 -15.04
N ASN A 76 42.71 1.48 -14.49
CA ASN A 76 41.70 1.47 -13.42
C ASN A 76 40.25 1.39 -13.97
N GLY A 77 39.95 0.37 -14.76
CA GLY A 77 38.58 0.08 -15.18
C GLY A 77 37.78 -0.51 -14.04
N VAL A 78 36.53 -0.05 -13.86
CA VAL A 78 35.59 -0.59 -12.84
C VAL A 78 34.45 -1.28 -13.57
N THR A 79 34.12 -2.50 -13.10
CA THR A 79 32.99 -3.25 -13.63
C THR A 79 31.68 -2.69 -13.09
N LEU A 80 30.75 -2.37 -13.96
CA LEU A 80 29.41 -1.96 -13.60
C LEU A 80 28.56 -3.21 -13.31
N THR A 81 28.08 -3.35 -12.07
CA THR A 81 27.23 -4.46 -11.67
C THR A 81 25.76 -4.09 -11.84
N GLN A 82 25.05 -4.88 -12.63
CA GLN A 82 23.63 -4.74 -12.88
C GLN A 82 22.83 -5.67 -11.94
N ASN A 83 21.89 -5.10 -11.22
CA ASN A 83 20.93 -5.84 -10.40
C ASN A 83 19.58 -5.89 -11.14
N VAL A 84 19.00 -7.07 -11.23
CA VAL A 84 17.72 -7.29 -11.91
C VAL A 84 16.65 -7.57 -10.88
N ARG A 85 15.52 -6.88 -11.00
CA ARG A 85 14.30 -7.14 -10.23
C ARG A 85 13.20 -7.57 -11.19
N THR A 86 12.56 -8.68 -10.91
CA THR A 86 11.42 -9.15 -11.69
C THR A 86 10.14 -8.82 -10.94
N LEU A 87 9.30 -8.01 -11.55
CA LEU A 87 7.95 -7.71 -11.08
C LEU A 87 7.00 -8.61 -11.85
N THR A 88 6.26 -9.47 -11.15
CA THR A 88 5.26 -10.36 -11.74
C THR A 88 3.87 -9.86 -11.36
N LEU A 89 2.99 -9.79 -12.36
CA LEU A 89 1.59 -9.42 -12.16
C LEU A 89 0.77 -10.66 -11.79
N SER A 90 0.05 -10.57 -10.69
CA SER A 90 -0.95 -11.55 -10.27
C SER A 90 -2.35 -11.02 -10.57
N ASN A 91 -3.28 -11.94 -10.83
CA ASN A 91 -4.68 -11.60 -11.06
C ASN A 91 -5.47 -11.73 -9.75
N TYR A 92 -6.14 -10.66 -9.36
CA TYR A 92 -7.01 -10.61 -8.20
C TYR A 92 -8.45 -10.43 -8.66
N VAL A 93 -9.29 -11.40 -8.31
CA VAL A 93 -10.70 -11.45 -8.72
C VAL A 93 -11.57 -11.73 -7.51
N ASP A 94 -12.63 -10.97 -7.38
CA ASP A 94 -13.65 -11.23 -6.38
C ASP A 94 -15.02 -10.78 -6.87
N TYR A 95 -16.10 -11.32 -6.29
CA TYR A 95 -17.45 -10.96 -6.67
C TYR A 95 -18.42 -11.12 -5.50
N VAL A 96 -19.49 -10.34 -5.55
CA VAL A 96 -20.65 -10.44 -4.68
C VAL A 96 -21.88 -10.59 -5.57
N SER A 97 -22.68 -11.62 -5.34
CA SER A 97 -23.93 -11.86 -6.08
C SER A 97 -25.16 -11.58 -5.20
N PHE A 98 -26.21 -11.10 -5.82
CA PHE A 98 -27.44 -10.67 -5.12
C PHE A 98 -28.66 -11.43 -5.63
N SER A 99 -29.63 -11.94 -4.78
CA SER A 99 -30.82 -12.73 -5.14
C SER A 99 -32.04 -11.90 -5.48
N ASN A 100 -32.80 -12.31 -6.46
CA ASN A 100 -34.10 -11.74 -6.78
C ASN A 100 -34.87 -11.30 -5.53
N LYS A 101 -34.92 -12.19 -4.56
CA LYS A 101 -35.64 -11.95 -3.33
C LYS A 101 -35.04 -10.76 -2.54
N VAL A 102 -33.72 -10.71 -2.39
CA VAL A 102 -33.06 -9.63 -1.64
C VAL A 102 -33.25 -8.29 -2.32
N VAL A 103 -33.05 -8.20 -3.63
CA VAL A 103 -33.20 -6.94 -4.37
C VAL A 103 -34.63 -6.43 -4.37
N LEU A 104 -35.64 -7.34 -4.36
CA LEU A 104 -37.05 -6.97 -4.33
C LEU A 104 -37.59 -6.67 -2.94
N THR A 105 -36.98 -7.21 -1.89
CA THR A 105 -37.46 -7.06 -0.49
C THR A 105 -36.62 -6.11 0.34
N ALA A 106 -35.43 -5.73 -0.10
CA ALA A 106 -34.59 -4.81 0.62
C ALA A 106 -35.13 -3.37 0.59
N ILE A 107 -35.01 -2.69 1.71
CA ILE A 107 -35.43 -1.28 1.86
C ILE A 107 -34.39 -0.33 1.26
N SER A 108 -33.11 -0.76 1.24
CA SER A 108 -31.99 0.00 0.68
C SER A 108 -31.52 -0.55 -0.67
N ASP A 109 -30.73 0.23 -1.42
CA ASP A 109 -30.07 -0.25 -2.64
C ASP A 109 -28.88 -1.16 -2.28
N THR A 110 -29.18 -2.42 -2.00
CA THR A 110 -28.19 -3.43 -1.61
C THR A 110 -27.11 -3.65 -2.67
N VAL A 111 -27.39 -3.35 -3.94
CA VAL A 111 -26.44 -3.50 -5.04
C VAL A 111 -25.36 -2.41 -4.98
N ALA A 112 -25.78 -1.17 -4.69
CA ALA A 112 -24.86 -0.04 -4.52
C ALA A 112 -23.98 -0.22 -3.28
N GLU A 113 -24.58 -0.61 -2.17
CA GLU A 113 -23.87 -0.89 -0.91
C GLU A 113 -22.86 -2.02 -1.09
N GLY A 114 -23.26 -3.12 -1.73
CA GLY A 114 -22.38 -4.24 -2.01
C GLY A 114 -21.25 -3.91 -3.00
N ALA A 115 -21.49 -3.03 -3.96
CA ALA A 115 -20.44 -2.56 -4.87
C ALA A 115 -19.42 -1.68 -4.14
N ALA A 116 -19.86 -0.82 -3.21
CA ALA A 116 -18.98 0.02 -2.39
C ALA A 116 -18.13 -0.82 -1.45
N GLU A 117 -18.72 -1.82 -0.79
CA GLU A 117 -18.01 -2.73 0.10
C GLU A 117 -16.99 -3.60 -0.66
N LEU A 118 -17.34 -4.03 -1.87
CA LEU A 118 -16.42 -4.77 -2.73
C LEU A 118 -15.25 -3.88 -3.19
N ALA A 119 -15.47 -2.59 -3.44
CA ALA A 119 -14.40 -1.64 -3.74
C ALA A 119 -13.47 -1.44 -2.54
N TYR A 120 -14.01 -1.33 -1.33
CA TYR A 120 -13.21 -1.28 -0.10
C TYR A 120 -12.34 -2.53 0.05
N ARG A 121 -12.93 -3.71 -0.13
CA ARG A 121 -12.20 -4.98 -0.11
C ARG A 121 -11.09 -5.04 -1.17
N GLY A 122 -11.31 -4.49 -2.35
CA GLY A 122 -10.30 -4.38 -3.38
C GLY A 122 -9.12 -3.49 -2.99
N ALA A 123 -9.39 -2.33 -2.36
CA ALA A 123 -8.35 -1.46 -1.81
C ALA A 123 -7.54 -2.17 -0.71
N LEU A 124 -8.23 -2.82 0.21
CA LEU A 124 -7.62 -3.60 1.27
C LEU A 124 -6.73 -4.73 0.71
N THR A 125 -7.15 -5.39 -0.37
CA THR A 125 -6.35 -6.42 -1.05
C THR A 125 -5.03 -5.87 -1.56
N VAL A 126 -5.04 -4.69 -2.21
CA VAL A 126 -3.82 -4.05 -2.71
C VAL A 126 -2.87 -3.69 -1.58
N ASP A 127 -3.35 -3.04 -0.53
CA ASP A 127 -2.52 -2.65 0.60
C ASP A 127 -2.02 -3.87 1.40
N THR A 128 -2.82 -4.93 1.51
CA THR A 128 -2.40 -6.20 2.12
C THR A 128 -1.29 -6.89 1.32
N VAL A 129 -1.36 -6.89 0.00
CA VAL A 129 -0.30 -7.46 -0.84
C VAL A 129 1.01 -6.68 -0.67
N ILE A 130 0.94 -5.36 -0.60
CA ILE A 130 2.12 -4.51 -0.37
C ILE A 130 2.69 -4.75 1.04
N SER A 131 1.87 -4.75 2.08
CA SER A 131 2.32 -4.95 3.46
C SER A 131 2.90 -6.34 3.69
N THR A 132 2.30 -7.39 3.10
CA THR A 132 2.81 -8.76 3.16
C THR A 132 4.20 -8.88 2.52
N LEU A 133 4.42 -8.22 1.37
CA LEU A 133 5.74 -8.15 0.76
C LEU A 133 6.75 -7.46 1.69
N LEU A 134 6.39 -6.31 2.26
CA LEU A 134 7.27 -5.55 3.16
C LEU A 134 7.64 -6.37 4.41
N ASP A 135 6.68 -7.07 4.99
CA ASP A 135 6.91 -7.93 6.15
C ASP A 135 7.78 -9.14 5.81
N SER A 136 7.50 -9.80 4.70
CA SER A 136 8.32 -10.93 4.24
C SER A 136 9.79 -10.53 4.08
N VAL A 137 10.05 -9.39 3.47
CA VAL A 137 11.41 -8.87 3.29
C VAL A 137 12.02 -8.43 4.62
N ALA A 138 11.27 -7.72 5.46
CA ALA A 138 11.77 -7.29 6.77
C ALA A 138 12.04 -8.49 7.70
N ASN A 139 11.32 -9.59 7.58
CA ASN A 139 11.59 -10.80 8.33
C ASN A 139 12.87 -11.51 7.85
N GLY A 140 13.18 -11.44 6.56
CA GLY A 140 14.41 -12.00 5.98
C GLY A 140 15.65 -11.13 6.12
N ASP A 141 15.50 -9.82 6.30
CA ASP A 141 16.62 -8.86 6.33
C ASP A 141 16.54 -7.94 7.56
N ALA A 142 17.43 -8.15 8.50
CA ALA A 142 17.54 -7.36 9.72
C ALA A 142 17.84 -5.87 9.47
N SER A 143 18.44 -5.52 8.34
CA SER A 143 18.72 -4.11 7.98
C SER A 143 17.46 -3.31 7.69
N CYS A 144 16.35 -3.98 7.37
CA CYS A 144 15.05 -3.36 7.12
C CYS A 144 14.20 -3.18 8.38
N ARG A 145 14.67 -3.69 9.53
CA ARG A 145 13.90 -3.67 10.78
C ARG A 145 14.42 -2.62 11.75
N ILE A 146 13.47 -2.02 12.45
CA ILE A 146 13.70 -1.21 13.63
C ILE A 146 12.74 -1.74 14.70
N ASP A 147 13.23 -2.68 15.50
CA ASP A 147 12.46 -3.24 16.59
C ASP A 147 12.58 -2.33 17.82
N VAL A 148 11.44 -1.99 18.40
CA VAL A 148 11.37 -1.20 19.62
C VAL A 148 11.41 -2.18 20.80
N ASN A 149 12.20 -1.89 21.81
CA ASN A 149 12.35 -2.79 22.95
C ASN A 149 11.02 -2.92 23.71
N ASP A 150 10.86 -4.05 24.40
CA ASP A 150 9.76 -4.32 25.31
C ASP A 150 9.53 -3.17 26.31
N GLY A 151 8.28 -2.77 26.51
CA GLY A 151 7.92 -1.64 27.35
C GLY A 151 8.26 -0.25 26.78
N SER A 152 8.70 -0.19 25.51
CA SER A 152 8.95 1.06 24.80
C SER A 152 8.01 1.18 23.58
N TYR A 153 7.58 2.41 23.29
CA TYR A 153 6.56 2.68 22.30
C TYR A 153 7.11 3.47 21.12
N MET A 154 6.26 3.65 20.08
CA MET A 154 6.60 4.47 18.93
C MET A 154 6.90 5.91 19.36
N SER A 155 8.01 6.48 18.87
CA SER A 155 8.46 7.82 19.23
C SER A 155 9.06 8.58 18.04
N ALA A 156 9.20 9.90 18.18
CA ALA A 156 9.87 10.75 17.19
C ALA A 156 11.35 10.35 16.99
N ALA A 157 11.99 9.78 18.00
CA ALA A 157 13.35 9.26 17.90
C ALA A 157 13.42 8.04 16.97
N LYS A 158 12.44 7.14 17.01
CA LYS A 158 12.35 5.97 16.10
C LYS A 158 12.06 6.39 14.67
N SER A 159 11.21 7.42 14.47
CA SER A 159 10.99 8.03 13.17
C SER A 159 12.30 8.57 12.58
N ARG A 160 13.08 9.33 13.35
CA ARG A 160 14.40 9.82 12.96
C ARG A 160 15.40 8.70 12.67
N GLN A 161 15.39 7.63 13.49
CA GLN A 161 16.23 6.44 13.26
C GLN A 161 15.92 5.79 11.91
N ALA A 162 14.64 5.65 11.55
CA ALA A 162 14.24 5.11 10.26
C ALA A 162 14.71 5.99 9.10
N GLN A 163 14.52 7.31 9.21
CA GLN A 163 15.02 8.26 8.22
C GLN A 163 16.54 8.17 8.03
N MET A 164 17.29 8.19 9.12
CA MET A 164 18.76 8.11 9.06
C MET A 164 19.25 6.79 8.50
N SER A 165 18.60 5.68 8.86
CA SER A 165 18.90 4.36 8.30
C SER A 165 18.65 4.28 6.78
N LEU A 166 17.64 4.98 6.25
CA LEU A 166 17.41 5.07 4.81
C LEU A 166 18.45 5.98 4.13
N ARG A 167 18.80 7.09 4.75
CA ARG A 167 19.82 8.00 4.23
C ARG A 167 21.21 7.38 4.22
N SER A 168 21.57 6.57 5.22
CA SER A 168 22.88 5.90 5.27
C SER A 168 23.11 4.94 4.10
N VAL A 169 22.05 4.40 3.51
CA VAL A 169 22.10 3.57 2.30
C VAL A 169 21.77 4.36 1.02
N ASN A 170 21.87 5.70 1.07
CA ASN A 170 21.64 6.62 -0.06
C ASN A 170 20.23 6.52 -0.69
N VAL A 171 19.22 6.13 0.08
CA VAL A 171 17.84 6.21 -0.38
C VAL A 171 17.36 7.65 -0.33
N LYS A 172 16.85 8.14 -1.45
CA LYS A 172 16.35 9.50 -1.57
C LYS A 172 14.93 9.62 -1.00
N PRO A 173 14.57 10.77 -0.41
CA PRO A 173 13.19 11.05 -0.03
C PRO A 173 12.28 11.14 -1.28
N LYS A 174 10.97 11.14 -1.05
CA LYS A 174 9.97 11.39 -2.10
C LYS A 174 10.03 12.84 -2.59
N ALA A 175 9.15 13.18 -3.54
CA ALA A 175 9.13 14.50 -4.19
C ALA A 175 8.97 15.67 -3.20
N ASN A 176 8.30 15.45 -2.07
CA ASN A 176 8.07 16.45 -1.02
C ASN A 176 9.30 16.69 -0.10
N GLY A 177 10.43 16.04 -0.35
CA GLY A 177 11.62 16.13 0.50
C GLY A 177 11.56 15.31 1.79
N SER A 178 10.44 14.67 2.09
CA SER A 178 10.21 13.74 3.20
C SER A 178 10.11 12.29 2.73
N PHE A 179 10.33 11.35 3.65
CA PHE A 179 10.00 9.95 3.42
C PHE A 179 8.52 9.74 3.65
N TYR A 180 7.92 8.75 3.01
CA TYR A 180 6.53 8.40 3.18
C TYR A 180 6.40 7.36 4.29
N GLY A 181 5.61 7.65 5.31
CA GLY A 181 5.38 6.77 6.45
C GLY A 181 3.91 6.38 6.59
N VAL A 182 3.64 5.11 6.90
CA VAL A 182 2.30 4.63 7.25
C VAL A 182 2.38 3.89 8.58
N LEU A 183 1.45 4.17 9.47
CA LEU A 183 1.37 3.55 10.80
C LEU A 183 -0.09 3.36 11.24
N PRO A 184 -0.39 2.38 12.12
CA PRO A 184 -1.74 2.21 12.67
C PRO A 184 -2.05 3.27 13.73
N SER A 185 -3.36 3.53 13.98
CA SER A 185 -3.85 4.55 14.91
C SER A 185 -3.28 4.39 16.32
N VAL A 186 -3.06 3.16 16.75
CA VAL A 186 -2.49 2.83 18.06
C VAL A 186 -1.06 3.38 18.20
N MET A 187 -0.21 3.17 17.19
CA MET A 187 1.14 3.75 17.15
C MET A 187 1.12 5.27 16.89
N ALA A 188 0.08 5.78 16.19
CA ALA A 188 -0.11 7.21 16.01
C ALA A 188 -0.33 7.92 17.33
N PHE A 189 -1.14 7.33 18.21
CA PHE A 189 -1.37 7.82 19.55
C PHE A 189 -0.06 7.94 20.35
N ASP A 190 0.76 6.88 20.36
CA ASP A 190 2.06 6.90 21.05
C ASP A 190 3.02 7.95 20.45
N LEU A 191 3.07 8.09 19.14
CA LEU A 191 3.91 9.09 18.48
C LEU A 191 3.49 10.52 18.82
N ILE A 192 2.18 10.80 18.86
CA ILE A 192 1.64 12.13 19.18
C ILE A 192 1.86 12.46 20.66
N ASN A 193 1.74 11.48 21.55
CA ASN A 193 1.93 11.64 22.98
C ASN A 193 3.41 11.58 23.43
N ASP A 194 4.36 11.46 22.52
CA ASP A 194 5.78 11.45 22.82
C ASP A 194 6.21 12.80 23.42
N SER A 195 6.33 12.84 24.76
CA SER A 195 6.75 14.00 25.55
C SER A 195 8.26 14.04 25.85
N SER A 196 9.03 13.10 25.28
CA SER A 196 10.48 13.07 25.45
C SER A 196 11.16 14.30 24.87
N THR A 197 12.37 14.63 25.34
CA THR A 197 13.15 15.75 24.79
C THR A 197 13.39 15.56 23.29
N GLY A 198 12.88 16.49 22.48
CA GLY A 198 12.82 16.37 21.03
C GLY A 198 11.75 15.40 20.52
N GLY A 199 10.80 14.98 21.35
CA GLY A 199 9.60 14.26 20.99
C GLY A 199 8.61 15.12 20.21
N PHE A 200 7.46 14.54 19.87
CA PHE A 200 6.45 15.23 19.08
C PHE A 200 5.94 16.50 19.80
N ILE A 201 5.55 16.39 21.06
CA ILE A 201 5.05 17.50 21.87
C ILE A 201 6.12 18.61 22.04
N ASP A 202 7.37 18.23 22.25
CA ASP A 202 8.47 19.18 22.43
C ASP A 202 8.78 19.95 21.14
N LEU A 203 8.75 19.29 20.00
CA LEU A 203 8.92 19.94 18.69
C LEU A 203 7.83 20.98 18.42
N PHE A 204 6.60 20.72 18.83
CA PHE A 204 5.48 21.64 18.63
C PHE A 204 5.47 22.84 19.56
N LYS A 205 6.09 22.78 20.72
CA LYS A 205 6.23 23.95 21.61
C LYS A 205 6.98 25.11 20.97
N TYR A 206 7.90 24.80 20.07
CA TYR A 206 8.79 25.78 19.43
C TYR A 206 8.44 26.09 18.00
N THR A 207 7.41 25.46 17.44
CA THR A 207 6.95 25.68 16.07
C THR A 207 5.77 26.64 16.09
N ASP A 208 5.83 27.69 15.27
CA ASP A 208 4.71 28.64 15.12
C ASP A 208 3.43 27.88 14.75
N SER A 209 2.37 28.06 15.54
CA SER A 209 1.11 27.33 15.42
C SER A 209 0.44 27.47 14.04
N GLN A 210 0.78 28.50 13.29
CA GLN A 210 0.33 28.69 11.92
C GLN A 210 1.09 27.84 10.88
N LYS A 211 2.30 27.37 11.23
CA LYS A 211 3.11 26.49 10.37
C LYS A 211 2.95 25.02 10.71
N ALA A 212 2.63 24.71 11.94
CA ALA A 212 2.16 23.40 12.35
C ALA A 212 0.67 23.36 12.03
N ASN A 213 0.29 22.89 10.87
CA ASN A 213 -1.09 22.57 10.53
C ASN A 213 -1.55 21.40 11.40
N LEU A 214 -1.77 21.72 12.70
CA LEU A 214 -2.24 20.82 13.78
C LEU A 214 -3.76 20.72 13.81
N GLU A 215 -4.44 21.06 12.73
CA GLU A 215 -5.74 20.50 12.52
C GLU A 215 -5.53 18.99 12.42
N VAL A 216 -6.11 18.24 13.35
CA VAL A 216 -6.32 16.81 13.17
C VAL A 216 -6.97 16.67 11.81
N PRO A 217 -6.25 16.25 10.79
CA PRO A 217 -6.76 16.42 9.45
C PRO A 217 -7.93 15.47 9.29
N ALA A 218 -8.98 15.94 8.68
CA ALA A 218 -10.02 15.09 8.10
C ALA A 218 -9.47 14.07 7.07
N SER A 219 -8.20 14.20 6.72
CA SER A 219 -7.42 13.24 5.92
C SER A 219 -6.40 12.58 6.85
N ASN A 220 -6.41 11.29 6.98
CA ASN A 220 -5.52 10.40 7.76
C ASN A 220 -4.00 10.77 7.80
N ARG A 221 -3.65 12.03 7.60
CA ARG A 221 -2.30 12.58 7.61
C ARG A 221 -2.00 13.18 8.98
N ILE A 222 -1.06 12.60 9.71
CA ILE A 222 -0.65 13.07 11.04
C ILE A 222 0.27 14.29 10.94
N GLY A 223 1.21 14.28 10.00
CA GLY A 223 2.19 15.36 9.81
C GLY A 223 3.58 14.84 9.50
N ILE A 224 4.58 15.76 9.55
CA ILE A 224 5.98 15.40 9.29
C ILE A 224 6.73 15.33 10.62
N VAL A 225 7.17 14.14 11.00
CA VAL A 225 7.93 13.88 12.22
C VAL A 225 9.26 13.22 11.86
N GLY A 226 10.37 13.83 12.28
CA GLY A 226 11.70 13.29 12.01
C GLY A 226 12.02 13.14 10.51
N GLY A 227 11.44 13.97 9.63
CA GLY A 227 11.63 13.92 8.19
C GLY A 227 10.84 12.81 7.48
N VAL A 228 9.89 12.21 8.17
CA VAL A 228 8.92 11.24 7.64
C VAL A 228 7.53 11.87 7.69
N GLU A 229 6.83 11.86 6.59
CA GLU A 229 5.43 12.27 6.47
C GLU A 229 4.55 11.07 6.81
N TRP A 230 3.83 11.14 7.93
CA TRP A 230 3.06 10.04 8.48
C TRP A 230 1.59 10.08 8.09
N PHE A 231 1.09 8.93 7.67
CA PHE A 231 -0.31 8.67 7.37
C PHE A 231 -0.83 7.53 8.25
N GLU A 232 -2.06 7.65 8.71
CA GLU A 232 -2.71 6.67 9.55
C GLU A 232 -3.48 5.65 8.72
N SER A 233 -3.29 4.35 9.00
CA SER A 233 -4.05 3.26 8.42
C SER A 233 -4.14 2.07 9.36
N ASN A 234 -5.34 1.62 9.65
CA ASN A 234 -5.59 0.44 10.48
C ASN A 234 -5.58 -0.88 9.68
N ALA A 235 -5.35 -0.83 8.37
CA ALA A 235 -5.25 -2.01 7.52
C ALA A 235 -3.84 -2.64 7.50
N LEU A 236 -2.98 -2.26 8.45
CA LEU A 236 -1.63 -2.78 8.57
C LEU A 236 -1.59 -4.08 9.39
N PRO A 237 -0.65 -5.00 9.09
CA PRO A 237 -0.52 -6.25 9.84
C PRO A 237 -0.05 -6.01 11.27
N THR A 238 -0.45 -6.95 12.13
CA THR A 238 -0.02 -7.03 13.52
C THR A 238 0.59 -8.40 13.77
N GLU A 239 1.49 -8.49 14.75
CA GLU A 239 2.13 -9.73 15.17
C GLU A 239 1.83 -9.99 16.63
N THR A 240 1.18 -11.12 16.93
CA THR A 240 0.89 -11.56 18.30
C THR A 240 2.06 -12.34 18.89
N ASN A 241 2.19 -12.30 20.22
CA ASN A 241 3.28 -12.97 20.96
C ASN A 241 4.69 -12.49 20.59
N TRP A 242 4.83 -11.18 20.34
CA TRP A 242 6.11 -10.58 20.06
C TRP A 242 6.87 -10.30 21.37
N GLN A 243 8.17 -10.68 21.39
CA GLN A 243 9.11 -10.61 22.54
C GLN A 243 8.64 -11.36 23.80
N THR A 244 7.40 -11.19 24.23
CA THR A 244 6.76 -11.94 25.32
C THR A 244 5.41 -12.50 24.90
N THR A 245 4.93 -13.54 25.59
CA THR A 245 3.77 -14.34 25.17
C THR A 245 2.40 -13.64 25.19
N SER A 246 2.33 -12.36 25.54
CA SER A 246 1.07 -11.61 25.61
C SER A 246 1.06 -10.27 24.89
N HIS A 247 2.16 -9.87 24.26
CA HIS A 247 2.25 -8.57 23.63
C HIS A 247 1.93 -8.63 22.14
N THR A 248 1.18 -7.65 21.64
CA THR A 248 0.91 -7.45 20.23
C THR A 248 1.81 -6.37 19.67
N ALA A 249 2.60 -6.71 18.67
CA ALA A 249 3.39 -5.73 17.94
C ALA A 249 2.62 -5.20 16.73
N TYR A 250 2.67 -3.91 16.57
CA TYR A 250 2.13 -3.19 15.44
C TYR A 250 3.25 -2.82 14.47
N HIS A 251 2.94 -2.85 13.18
CA HIS A 251 3.91 -2.56 12.13
C HIS A 251 3.67 -1.19 11.52
N ALA A 252 4.71 -0.38 11.44
CA ALA A 252 4.74 0.85 10.67
C ALA A 252 5.83 0.78 9.59
N TYR A 253 5.59 1.39 8.45
CA TYR A 253 6.52 1.36 7.32
C TYR A 253 6.96 2.76 6.93
N VAL A 254 8.24 2.92 6.68
CA VAL A 254 8.84 4.16 6.14
C VAL A 254 9.47 3.83 4.79
N ILE A 255 9.04 4.50 3.74
CA ILE A 255 9.33 4.17 2.36
C ILE A 255 9.97 5.38 1.67
N GLY A 256 11.10 5.15 1.02
CA GLY A 256 11.80 6.14 0.21
C GLY A 256 11.49 6.03 -1.27
N LYS A 257 12.08 6.93 -2.06
CA LYS A 257 11.96 6.92 -3.53
C LYS A 257 12.59 5.66 -4.12
N ASN A 258 11.94 5.04 -5.09
CA ASN A 258 12.32 3.77 -5.71
C ASN A 258 12.45 2.59 -4.72
N GLY A 259 11.95 2.74 -3.50
CA GLY A 259 11.92 1.66 -2.51
C GLY A 259 10.97 0.54 -2.91
N LEU A 260 9.79 0.91 -3.34
CA LEU A 260 8.76 0.02 -3.85
C LEU A 260 8.37 0.44 -5.27
N ILE A 261 8.25 -0.52 -6.17
CA ILE A 261 7.73 -0.30 -7.51
C ILE A 261 6.50 -1.17 -7.68
N ALA A 262 5.40 -0.54 -8.03
CA ALA A 262 4.15 -1.21 -8.35
C ALA A 262 3.82 -1.07 -9.84
N SER A 263 3.16 -2.07 -10.38
CA SER A 263 2.65 -2.04 -11.74
C SER A 263 1.26 -2.66 -11.81
N SER A 264 0.48 -2.15 -12.74
CA SER A 264 -0.77 -2.76 -13.19
C SER A 264 -0.71 -2.98 -14.70
N LEU A 265 -1.51 -3.90 -15.21
CA LEU A 265 -1.60 -4.14 -16.64
C LEU A 265 -2.44 -3.05 -17.33
N GLY A 266 -1.92 -2.49 -18.45
CA GLY A 266 -2.61 -1.48 -19.25
C GLY A 266 -2.07 -0.06 -19.09
N LYS A 267 -2.51 0.85 -19.99
CA LYS A 267 -2.01 2.24 -20.11
C LYS A 267 -2.42 3.16 -18.94
N THR A 268 -3.20 2.67 -18.01
CA THR A 268 -3.83 3.49 -17.00
C THR A 268 -3.49 3.03 -15.60
N GLN A 269 -3.35 4.01 -14.70
CA GLN A 269 -3.18 3.79 -13.27
C GLN A 269 -4.31 2.90 -12.73
N LEU A 270 -4.07 2.22 -11.62
CA LEU A 270 -5.00 1.32 -10.93
C LEU A 270 -6.46 1.83 -10.89
N ALA A 271 -6.63 3.13 -10.88
CA ALA A 271 -7.92 3.81 -10.75
C ALA A 271 -8.73 3.95 -12.04
N GLN A 272 -8.24 3.56 -13.21
CA GLN A 272 -8.91 4.00 -14.43
C GLN A 272 -9.65 2.92 -15.22
N LYS A 273 -9.19 1.70 -15.35
CA LYS A 273 -9.88 0.73 -16.21
C LYS A 273 -9.81 -0.72 -15.75
N ASN A 274 -8.75 -1.10 -15.04
CA ASN A 274 -8.56 -2.48 -14.60
C ASN A 274 -9.09 -2.75 -13.21
N PHE A 275 -9.36 -1.69 -12.44
CA PHE A 275 -9.82 -1.76 -11.06
C PHE A 275 -11.29 -1.29 -10.87
N ALA A 276 -12.07 -1.19 -11.91
CA ALA A 276 -13.48 -0.84 -11.79
C ALA A 276 -14.29 -2.03 -11.26
N VAL A 277 -15.09 -1.79 -10.24
CA VAL A 277 -16.14 -2.74 -9.85
C VAL A 277 -17.21 -2.70 -10.92
N LYS A 278 -17.45 -3.83 -11.56
CA LYS A 278 -18.46 -3.98 -12.59
C LYS A 278 -19.70 -4.63 -12.01
N VAL A 279 -20.84 -4.00 -12.22
CA VAL A 279 -22.14 -4.57 -11.86
C VAL A 279 -22.76 -5.15 -13.13
N SER A 280 -22.92 -6.47 -13.15
CA SER A 280 -23.61 -7.19 -14.20
C SER A 280 -25.00 -7.56 -13.74
N LYS A 281 -26.02 -7.26 -14.56
CA LYS A 281 -27.43 -7.68 -14.32
C LYS A 281 -27.74 -8.87 -15.20
N PHE A 282 -28.50 -9.81 -14.68
CA PHE A 282 -28.86 -11.04 -15.38
C PHE A 282 -30.38 -11.09 -15.59
N ASP A 283 -30.81 -10.78 -16.78
CA ASP A 283 -32.23 -10.78 -17.19
C ASP A 283 -32.66 -12.11 -17.79
N THR A 284 -31.71 -12.98 -18.08
CA THR A 284 -31.95 -14.29 -18.71
C THR A 284 -31.21 -15.39 -17.95
N PRO A 285 -31.75 -16.63 -17.96
CA PRO A 285 -31.06 -17.76 -17.38
C PRO A 285 -29.65 -17.94 -17.98
N ILE A 286 -28.68 -18.13 -17.10
CA ILE A 286 -27.29 -18.41 -17.47
C ILE A 286 -26.92 -19.85 -17.07
N ALA A 287 -25.87 -20.41 -17.66
CA ALA A 287 -25.46 -21.79 -17.40
C ALA A 287 -25.19 -22.10 -15.93
N VAL A 288 -24.83 -21.09 -15.16
CA VAL A 288 -24.56 -21.18 -13.70
C VAL A 288 -25.83 -21.00 -12.87
N ASP A 289 -26.85 -20.33 -13.41
CA ASP A 289 -28.15 -20.10 -12.77
C ASP A 289 -29.29 -20.29 -13.80
N PRO A 290 -29.64 -21.55 -14.11
CA PRO A 290 -30.70 -21.84 -15.07
C PRO A 290 -32.09 -21.46 -14.56
N ALA A 291 -32.27 -21.25 -13.26
CA ALA A 291 -33.54 -20.82 -12.66
C ALA A 291 -33.68 -19.29 -12.58
N ASN A 292 -32.68 -18.55 -13.05
CA ASN A 292 -32.63 -17.08 -13.02
C ASN A 292 -32.93 -16.51 -11.65
N GLN A 293 -32.29 -17.04 -10.63
CA GLN A 293 -32.45 -16.58 -9.23
C GLN A 293 -31.45 -15.50 -8.85
N ILE A 294 -30.34 -15.36 -9.66
CA ILE A 294 -29.31 -14.34 -9.48
C ILE A 294 -29.63 -13.10 -10.33
N ALA A 295 -29.78 -11.86 -9.72
CA ALA A 295 -30.10 -10.59 -10.30
C ALA A 295 -28.97 -9.78 -10.81
N ALA A 296 -28.04 -9.57 -9.92
CA ALA A 296 -26.87 -8.78 -10.24
C ALA A 296 -25.65 -9.41 -9.57
N ALA A 297 -24.53 -9.26 -10.17
CA ALA A 297 -23.27 -9.53 -9.51
C ALA A 297 -22.38 -8.29 -9.64
N ALA A 298 -21.88 -7.80 -8.52
CA ALA A 298 -20.78 -6.87 -8.50
C ALA A 298 -19.49 -7.67 -8.50
N SER A 299 -18.53 -7.31 -9.35
CA SER A 299 -17.24 -8.00 -9.43
C SER A 299 -16.10 -7.05 -9.76
N TYR A 300 -14.90 -7.33 -9.25
CA TYR A 300 -13.68 -6.73 -9.75
C TYR A 300 -12.72 -7.79 -10.30
N ASN A 301 -11.90 -7.37 -11.23
CA ASN A 301 -10.82 -8.18 -11.76
C ASN A 301 -9.67 -7.23 -12.15
N PHE A 302 -8.55 -7.33 -11.44
CA PHE A 302 -7.40 -6.49 -11.74
C PHE A 302 -6.09 -7.28 -11.65
N PHE A 303 -5.12 -6.83 -12.43
CA PHE A 303 -3.76 -7.34 -12.40
C PHE A 303 -2.88 -6.37 -11.64
N PHE A 304 -2.25 -6.84 -10.58
CA PHE A 304 -1.38 -6.05 -9.74
C PHE A 304 -0.11 -6.80 -9.40
N GLY A 305 0.99 -6.11 -9.36
CA GLY A 305 2.26 -6.63 -8.90
C GLY A 305 3.07 -5.53 -8.21
N VAL A 306 3.83 -5.92 -7.21
CA VAL A 306 4.71 -5.04 -6.47
C VAL A 306 6.06 -5.72 -6.26
N VAL A 307 7.13 -4.96 -6.34
CA VAL A 307 8.49 -5.43 -6.06
C VAL A 307 9.25 -4.37 -5.30
N GLN A 308 10.05 -4.80 -4.33
CA GLN A 308 10.93 -3.96 -3.56
C GLN A 308 12.33 -3.90 -4.16
N ARG A 309 13.12 -2.88 -3.79
CA ARG A 309 14.54 -2.80 -4.11
C ARG A 309 15.29 -3.82 -3.25
N THR A 310 16.07 -4.69 -3.87
CA THR A 310 16.78 -5.80 -3.21
C THR A 310 18.19 -5.40 -2.75
N GLY A 311 18.72 -6.15 -1.79
CA GLY A 311 20.09 -6.04 -1.29
C GLY A 311 20.24 -5.02 -0.16
N SER A 312 21.47 -4.70 0.20
CA SER A 312 21.81 -3.79 1.31
C SER A 312 21.26 -2.36 1.17
N THR A 313 20.65 -2.04 0.03
CA THR A 313 20.07 -0.74 -0.29
C THR A 313 18.53 -0.78 -0.30
N ASN A 314 17.92 -1.67 0.48
CA ASN A 314 16.46 -1.72 0.61
C ASN A 314 15.86 -0.34 0.89
N GLY A 315 14.90 0.05 0.06
CA GLY A 315 14.34 1.41 0.04
C GLY A 315 13.24 1.66 1.08
N PHE A 316 13.06 0.78 2.05
CA PHE A 316 12.08 0.92 3.12
C PHE A 316 12.64 0.48 4.47
N ARG A 317 11.96 0.87 5.54
CA ARG A 317 12.18 0.36 6.91
C ARG A 317 10.84 0.03 7.55
N ARG A 318 10.80 -1.10 8.25
CA ARG A 318 9.68 -1.47 9.12
C ARG A 318 10.05 -1.13 10.56
N ILE A 319 9.20 -0.35 11.22
CA ILE A 319 9.25 -0.14 12.66
C ILE A 319 8.23 -1.08 13.29
N ARG A 320 8.66 -1.86 14.28
CA ARG A 320 7.80 -2.76 15.03
C ARG A 320 7.83 -2.35 16.49
N SER A 321 6.67 -2.09 17.05
CA SER A 321 6.50 -1.58 18.41
C SER A 321 5.20 -2.09 19.00
N GLU A 322 5.21 -2.26 20.30
CA GLU A 322 3.98 -2.34 21.09
C GLU A 322 3.30 -0.98 21.15
N SER A 323 2.16 -0.91 21.78
CA SER A 323 1.48 0.33 22.08
C SER A 323 1.12 0.46 23.55
N SER A 324 1.06 1.71 24.04
CA SER A 324 0.65 2.04 25.41
C SER A 324 -0.84 1.81 25.70
N ILE A 325 -1.65 1.62 24.64
CA ILE A 325 -3.12 1.47 24.74
C ILE A 325 -3.63 0.13 24.16
N GLY A 326 -2.75 -0.77 23.77
CA GLY A 326 -3.12 -2.04 23.12
C GLY A 326 -2.61 -3.28 23.84
#